data_d63d2515433095da28f94dad2154bae8
#
_entry.id   d63d2515433095da28f94dad2154bae8
#
_cell.length_a   1.000
_cell.length_b   1.000
_cell.length_c   1.000
_cell.angle_alpha   90.00
_cell.angle_beta   90.00
_cell.angle_gamma   90.00
#
_symmetry.space_group_name_H-M   'P 1'
#
loop_
_entity.id
_entity.type
_entity.pdbx_description
1 polymer ?
#
loop_
_entity_poly.entity_id
_entity_poly.type
_entity_poly.pdbx_seq_one_letter_code
_entity_poly.pdbx_strand_id
1 'polypeptide(L)'
;AKAAWKLSEAVGADLYEIKPKVPYSSADLDWTNKKSRSSVEMNDPIFRPEIAGKLEGMDQYDLVFVGFPIWWYVAPTIINTFLESYDFSGKTIVPFATSGGSGMGNTNEKLAPSCPGAILMKGKMLNGLLSQEELKAWVKSL
;
A
#
# COMPACT_ATOMS: atom_id res chain seq x y z
N ALA A 1 -2.68 4.30 8.50
CA ALA A 1 -3.64 3.53 9.32
C ALA A 1 -5.03 4.18 9.36
N LYS A 2 -5.12 5.49 9.64
CA LYS A 2 -6.42 6.18 9.73
C LYS A 2 -7.21 6.14 8.42
N ALA A 3 -6.55 6.33 7.27
CA ALA A 3 -7.22 6.29 5.96
C ALA A 3 -7.78 4.91 5.66
N ALA A 4 -7.02 3.86 5.94
CA ALA A 4 -7.46 2.49 5.76
C ALA A 4 -8.65 2.14 6.64
N TRP A 5 -8.62 2.57 7.90
CA TRP A 5 -9.72 2.36 8.84
C TRP A 5 -11.00 3.05 8.41
N LYS A 6 -10.90 4.31 7.98
CA LYS A 6 -12.05 5.07 7.46
C LYS A 6 -12.64 4.45 6.20
N LEU A 7 -11.77 3.99 5.29
CA LEU A 7 -12.21 3.32 4.07
C LEU A 7 -12.92 2.00 4.40
N SER A 8 -12.36 1.21 5.32
CA SER A 8 -12.98 -0.03 5.80
C SER A 8 -14.38 0.21 6.33
N GLU A 9 -14.57 1.24 7.17
CA GLU A 9 -15.88 1.59 7.69
C GLU A 9 -16.86 2.06 6.60
N ALA A 10 -16.36 2.85 5.65
CA ALA A 10 -17.21 3.40 4.59
C ALA A 10 -17.78 2.33 3.67
N VAL A 11 -17.05 1.26 3.39
CA VAL A 11 -17.43 0.24 2.39
C VAL A 11 -17.65 -1.15 2.98
N GLY A 12 -17.51 -1.32 4.30
CA GLY A 12 -17.71 -2.60 4.95
C GLY A 12 -16.63 -3.63 4.62
N ALA A 13 -15.41 -3.19 4.33
CA ALA A 13 -14.30 -4.08 3.99
C ALA A 13 -13.60 -4.63 5.25
N ASP A 14 -13.05 -5.83 5.13
CA ASP A 14 -12.16 -6.39 6.15
C ASP A 14 -10.84 -5.64 6.14
N LEU A 15 -10.28 -5.39 7.31
CA LEU A 15 -9.04 -4.64 7.47
C LEU A 15 -7.90 -5.55 7.89
N TYR A 16 -6.79 -5.51 7.16
CA TYR A 16 -5.57 -6.24 7.48
C TYR A 16 -4.40 -5.28 7.48
N GLU A 17 -3.56 -5.36 8.51
CA GLU A 17 -2.36 -4.53 8.62
C GLU A 17 -1.14 -5.32 8.12
N ILE A 18 -0.41 -4.73 7.16
CA ILE A 18 0.87 -5.27 6.70
C ILE A 18 1.93 -4.85 7.72
N LYS A 19 2.38 -5.80 8.54
CA LYS A 19 3.38 -5.54 9.57
C LYS A 19 4.74 -6.04 9.13
N PRO A 20 5.78 -5.18 9.13
CA PRO A 20 7.14 -5.67 8.89
C PRO A 20 7.56 -6.61 10.01
N LYS A 21 8.32 -7.65 9.67
CA LYS A 21 8.84 -8.61 10.66
C LYS A 21 9.70 -7.89 11.70
N VAL A 22 10.47 -6.91 11.27
CA VAL A 22 11.22 -6.01 12.15
C VAL A 22 10.58 -4.64 12.07
N PRO A 23 9.90 -4.16 13.13
CA PRO A 23 9.23 -2.85 13.11
C PRO A 23 10.21 -1.71 12.84
N TYR A 24 9.70 -0.66 12.19
CA TYR A 24 10.49 0.55 11.93
C TYR A 24 10.49 1.45 13.15
N SER A 25 11.70 1.87 13.58
CA SER A 25 11.87 2.89 14.61
C SER A 25 11.82 4.28 13.98
N SER A 26 11.80 5.33 14.82
CA SER A 26 11.89 6.71 14.31
C SER A 26 13.19 6.95 13.55
N ALA A 27 14.30 6.37 14.02
CA ALA A 27 15.58 6.46 13.31
C ALA A 27 15.55 5.74 11.97
N ASP A 28 14.87 4.59 11.88
CA ASP A 28 14.70 3.85 10.64
C ASP A 28 13.94 4.66 9.58
N LEU A 29 13.02 5.51 10.01
CA LEU A 29 12.16 6.32 9.15
C LEU A 29 12.74 7.69 8.81
N ASP A 30 13.93 8.01 9.30
CA ASP A 30 14.58 9.30 9.03
C ASP A 30 15.05 9.38 7.57
N TRP A 31 14.19 9.90 6.71
CA TRP A 31 14.45 10.04 5.28
C TRP A 31 15.58 11.04 4.97
N THR A 32 15.94 11.90 5.92
CA THR A 32 17.05 12.85 5.74
C THR A 32 18.41 12.18 5.94
N ASN A 33 18.47 11.02 6.58
CA ASN A 33 19.66 10.24 6.79
C ASN A 33 19.79 9.16 5.71
N LYS A 34 20.77 9.29 4.83
CA LYS A 34 21.02 8.35 3.73
C LYS A 34 21.36 6.93 4.20
N LYS A 35 21.76 6.78 5.46
CA LYS A 35 22.09 5.48 6.06
C LYS A 35 20.94 4.88 6.85
N SER A 36 19.79 5.58 6.98
CA SER A 36 18.63 5.04 7.66
C SER A 36 18.10 3.81 6.92
N ARG A 37 17.41 2.95 7.66
CA ARG A 37 16.83 1.72 7.08
C ARG A 37 15.92 2.02 5.89
N SER A 38 15.00 2.98 6.01
CA SER A 38 14.11 3.33 4.91
C SER A 38 14.87 3.84 3.69
N SER A 39 15.90 4.66 3.89
CA SER A 39 16.72 5.17 2.79
C SER A 39 17.46 4.05 2.07
N VAL A 40 18.06 3.12 2.82
CA VAL A 40 18.79 1.97 2.25
C VAL A 40 17.83 1.06 1.48
N GLU A 41 16.66 0.76 2.04
CA GLU A 41 15.67 -0.10 1.39
C GLU A 41 15.13 0.53 0.10
N MET A 42 14.85 1.82 0.11
CA MET A 42 14.30 2.50 -1.07
C MET A 42 15.33 2.75 -2.18
N ASN A 43 16.62 2.71 -1.86
CA ASN A 43 17.68 2.76 -2.87
C ASN A 43 17.89 1.44 -3.59
N ASP A 44 17.26 0.37 -3.14
CA ASP A 44 17.32 -0.96 -3.76
C ASP A 44 15.91 -1.40 -4.18
N PRO A 45 15.52 -1.21 -5.45
CA PRO A 45 14.17 -1.55 -5.92
C PRO A 45 13.81 -3.03 -5.81
N ILE A 46 14.79 -3.90 -5.69
CA ILE A 46 14.55 -5.35 -5.54
C ILE A 46 14.56 -5.81 -4.08
N PHE A 47 14.81 -4.90 -3.15
CA PHE A 47 14.77 -5.23 -1.73
C PHE A 47 13.34 -5.62 -1.33
N ARG A 48 13.21 -6.72 -0.55
CA ARG A 48 11.91 -7.23 -0.11
C ARG A 48 11.91 -7.43 1.39
N PRO A 49 11.51 -6.40 2.17
CA PRO A 49 11.38 -6.54 3.62
C PRO A 49 10.41 -7.68 3.97
N GLU A 50 10.77 -8.49 4.95
CA GLU A 50 9.90 -9.56 5.39
C GLU A 50 8.69 -9.04 6.16
N ILE A 51 7.55 -9.71 5.99
CA ILE A 51 6.28 -9.38 6.63
C ILE A 51 6.04 -10.36 7.78
N ALA A 52 5.60 -9.85 8.93
CA ALA A 52 5.19 -10.66 10.07
C ALA A 52 3.81 -11.26 9.81
N GLY A 53 3.68 -12.56 9.96
CA GLY A 53 2.41 -13.25 9.80
C GLY A 53 1.99 -13.42 8.34
N LYS A 54 0.85 -14.05 8.15
CA LYS A 54 0.28 -14.31 6.82
C LYS A 54 -1.22 -14.16 6.88
N LEU A 55 -1.78 -13.47 5.89
CA LEU A 55 -3.24 -13.38 5.73
C LEU A 55 -3.73 -14.65 5.05
N GLU A 56 -4.65 -15.35 5.70
CA GLU A 56 -5.31 -16.52 5.12
C GLU A 56 -6.62 -16.11 4.45
N GLY A 57 -7.04 -16.90 3.45
CA GLY A 57 -8.31 -16.67 2.77
C GLY A 57 -8.30 -15.52 1.77
N MET A 58 -7.13 -15.15 1.22
CA MET A 58 -7.03 -14.12 0.20
C MET A 58 -7.87 -14.44 -1.03
N ASP A 59 -8.06 -15.71 -1.35
CA ASP A 59 -8.82 -16.18 -2.50
C ASP A 59 -10.32 -15.83 -2.43
N GLN A 60 -10.85 -15.53 -1.26
CA GLN A 60 -12.25 -15.09 -1.11
C GLN A 60 -12.51 -13.65 -1.51
N TYR A 61 -11.46 -12.87 -1.77
CA TYR A 61 -11.58 -11.46 -2.13
C TYR A 61 -11.31 -11.25 -3.63
N ASP A 62 -12.18 -10.49 -4.29
CA ASP A 62 -12.01 -10.12 -5.71
C ASP A 62 -11.50 -8.69 -5.87
N LEU A 63 -11.76 -7.85 -4.88
CA LEU A 63 -11.34 -6.44 -4.84
C LEU A 63 -10.53 -6.20 -3.58
N VAL A 64 -9.31 -5.71 -3.76
CA VAL A 64 -8.38 -5.48 -2.66
C VAL A 64 -7.89 -4.04 -2.72
N PHE A 65 -8.12 -3.29 -1.64
CA PHE A 65 -7.54 -1.96 -1.46
C PHE A 65 -6.20 -2.11 -0.76
N VAL A 66 -5.16 -1.51 -1.32
CA VAL A 66 -3.81 -1.56 -0.75
C VAL A 66 -3.36 -0.15 -0.40
N GLY A 67 -3.16 0.11 0.87
CA GLY A 67 -2.80 1.43 1.38
C GLY A 67 -1.37 1.50 1.89
N PHE A 68 -0.70 2.64 1.64
CA PHE A 68 0.69 2.83 2.01
C PHE A 68 1.07 4.32 2.04
N PRO A 69 2.12 4.70 2.75
CA PRO A 69 2.71 6.03 2.61
C PRO A 69 3.56 6.09 1.34
N ILE A 70 3.70 7.28 0.76
CA ILE A 70 4.63 7.48 -0.35
C ILE A 70 6.03 7.74 0.21
N TRP A 71 7.00 6.92 -0.20
CA TRP A 71 8.42 7.06 0.09
C TRP A 71 9.17 7.27 -1.22
N TRP A 72 9.84 8.41 -1.36
CA TRP A 72 10.60 8.74 -2.59
C TRP A 72 9.76 8.52 -3.85
N TYR A 73 8.53 9.06 -3.87
CA TYR A 73 7.60 9.07 -5.01
C TYR A 73 7.02 7.70 -5.40
N VAL A 74 7.23 6.66 -4.59
CA VAL A 74 6.68 5.32 -4.83
C VAL A 74 6.22 4.67 -3.52
N ALA A 75 5.60 3.50 -3.60
CA ALA A 75 5.26 2.72 -2.41
C ALA A 75 6.52 2.12 -1.76
N PRO A 76 6.55 1.96 -0.44
CA PRO A 76 7.61 1.18 0.21
C PRO A 76 7.67 -0.24 -0.35
N THR A 77 8.89 -0.79 -0.44
CA THR A 77 9.08 -2.11 -1.07
C THR A 77 8.43 -3.27 -0.31
N ILE A 78 8.04 -3.07 0.95
CA ILE A 78 7.23 -4.06 1.68
C ILE A 78 5.88 -4.30 1.00
N ILE A 79 5.34 -3.34 0.27
CA ILE A 79 4.12 -3.50 -0.51
C ILE A 79 4.37 -4.48 -1.67
N ASN A 80 5.54 -4.41 -2.31
CA ASN A 80 5.94 -5.41 -3.30
C ASN A 80 6.03 -6.80 -2.66
N THR A 81 6.60 -6.90 -1.46
CA THR A 81 6.65 -8.16 -0.71
C THR A 81 5.24 -8.72 -0.51
N PHE A 82 4.30 -7.88 -0.09
CA PHE A 82 2.91 -8.29 0.13
C PHE A 82 2.27 -8.80 -1.17
N LEU A 83 2.39 -8.04 -2.26
CA LEU A 83 1.79 -8.41 -3.54
C LEU A 83 2.38 -9.69 -4.12
N GLU A 84 3.68 -9.95 -3.86
CA GLU A 84 4.36 -11.17 -4.32
C GLU A 84 4.08 -12.36 -3.42
N SER A 85 3.52 -12.16 -2.23
CA SER A 85 3.25 -13.23 -1.27
C SER A 85 1.94 -13.98 -1.53
N TYR A 86 1.07 -13.46 -2.40
CA TYR A 86 -0.24 -14.03 -2.71
C TYR A 86 -0.48 -14.00 -4.22
N ASP A 87 -1.40 -14.84 -4.67
CA ASP A 87 -1.84 -14.82 -6.07
C ASP A 87 -2.99 -13.83 -6.24
N PHE A 88 -2.72 -12.72 -6.92
CA PHE A 88 -3.70 -11.68 -7.23
C PHE A 88 -4.25 -11.78 -8.66
N SER A 89 -3.90 -12.82 -9.42
CA SER A 89 -4.38 -12.96 -10.79
C SER A 89 -5.91 -12.98 -10.82
N GLY A 90 -6.50 -12.21 -11.74
CA GLY A 90 -7.94 -12.05 -11.85
C GLY A 90 -8.59 -11.12 -10.83
N LYS A 91 -7.83 -10.64 -9.84
CA LYS A 91 -8.32 -9.72 -8.83
C LYS A 91 -8.09 -8.27 -9.25
N THR A 92 -8.93 -7.36 -8.72
CA THR A 92 -8.75 -5.93 -8.89
C THR A 92 -8.04 -5.36 -7.67
N ILE A 93 -6.94 -4.65 -7.89
CA ILE A 93 -6.18 -3.97 -6.83
C ILE A 93 -6.35 -2.47 -6.99
N VAL A 94 -6.78 -1.81 -5.93
CA VAL A 94 -6.96 -0.36 -5.88
C VAL A 94 -6.00 0.23 -4.87
N PRO A 95 -4.89 0.85 -5.33
CA PRO A 95 -3.95 1.48 -4.41
C PRO A 95 -4.51 2.79 -3.86
N PHE A 96 -4.20 3.08 -2.61
CA PHE A 96 -4.41 4.41 -2.03
C PHE A 96 -3.22 4.77 -1.15
N ALA A 97 -2.93 6.05 -1.07
CA ALA A 97 -1.72 6.48 -0.40
C ALA A 97 -1.92 7.75 0.40
N THR A 98 -1.02 7.96 1.35
CA THR A 98 -0.86 9.22 2.06
C THR A 98 0.56 9.72 1.86
N SER A 99 0.75 11.03 1.85
CA SER A 99 2.08 11.61 1.71
C SER A 99 2.17 12.97 2.37
N GLY A 100 3.40 13.45 2.58
CA GLY A 100 3.66 14.78 3.09
C GLY A 100 3.51 15.90 2.06
N GLY A 101 3.20 15.58 0.80
CA GLY A 101 3.05 16.59 -0.25
C GLY A 101 3.23 16.07 -1.67
N SER A 102 3.77 14.88 -1.85
CA SER A 102 3.91 14.28 -3.19
C SER A 102 2.65 13.54 -3.61
N GLY A 103 2.46 13.36 -4.92
CA GLY A 103 1.39 12.53 -5.48
C GLY A 103 1.77 11.05 -5.56
N MET A 104 0.99 10.29 -6.31
CA MET A 104 1.23 8.84 -6.50
C MET A 104 2.52 8.53 -7.25
N GLY A 105 3.05 9.47 -8.04
CA GLY A 105 4.29 9.28 -8.79
C GLY A 105 4.24 8.04 -9.69
N ASN A 106 5.34 7.29 -9.69
CA ASN A 106 5.49 6.06 -10.48
C ASN A 106 5.07 4.79 -9.72
N THR A 107 4.25 4.93 -8.69
CA THR A 107 3.88 3.82 -7.80
C THR A 107 3.32 2.64 -8.59
N ASN A 108 2.35 2.85 -9.46
CA ASN A 108 1.72 1.76 -10.20
C ASN A 108 2.70 1.04 -11.13
N GLU A 109 3.59 1.76 -11.77
CA GLU A 109 4.63 1.16 -12.62
C GLU A 109 5.56 0.25 -11.82
N LYS A 110 5.85 0.62 -10.58
CA LYS A 110 6.72 -0.17 -9.70
C LYS A 110 6.00 -1.35 -9.05
N LEU A 111 4.68 -1.26 -8.86
CA LEU A 111 3.90 -2.33 -8.25
C LEU A 111 3.43 -3.38 -9.27
N ALA A 112 3.19 -3.01 -10.51
CA ALA A 112 2.63 -3.91 -11.52
C ALA A 112 3.39 -5.23 -11.69
N PRO A 113 4.73 -5.25 -11.73
CA PRO A 113 5.47 -6.50 -11.84
C PRO A 113 5.29 -7.46 -10.66
N SER A 114 4.89 -6.94 -9.50
CA SER A 114 4.70 -7.74 -8.28
C SER A 114 3.34 -8.42 -8.19
N CYS A 115 2.42 -8.07 -9.07
CA CYS A 115 1.07 -8.66 -9.10
C CYS A 115 0.64 -9.01 -10.53
N PRO A 116 1.35 -9.95 -11.20
CA PRO A 116 1.03 -10.30 -12.57
C PRO A 116 -0.38 -10.88 -12.67
N GLY A 117 -1.09 -10.51 -13.72
CA GLY A 117 -2.46 -10.98 -13.95
C GLY A 117 -3.54 -10.24 -13.16
N ALA A 118 -3.17 -9.34 -12.26
CA ALA A 118 -4.12 -8.51 -11.53
C ALA A 118 -4.52 -7.28 -12.36
N ILE A 119 -5.72 -6.77 -12.09
CA ILE A 119 -6.17 -5.49 -12.63
C ILE A 119 -5.75 -4.41 -11.62
N LEU A 120 -4.67 -3.72 -11.93
CA LEU A 120 -4.15 -2.65 -11.07
C LEU A 120 -4.77 -1.32 -11.50
N MET A 121 -5.70 -0.83 -10.70
CA MET A 121 -6.41 0.41 -10.99
C MET A 121 -5.57 1.64 -10.65
N LYS A 122 -5.94 2.77 -11.22
CA LYS A 122 -5.36 4.05 -10.85
C LYS A 122 -5.74 4.32 -9.39
N GLY A 123 -4.72 4.54 -8.57
CA GLY A 123 -4.93 4.79 -7.16
C GLY A 123 -5.37 6.22 -6.86
N LYS A 124 -5.57 6.49 -5.57
CA LYS A 124 -5.93 7.81 -5.10
C LYS A 124 -5.11 8.19 -3.87
N MET A 125 -4.73 9.47 -3.81
CA MET A 125 -4.13 10.05 -2.63
C MET A 125 -5.22 10.39 -1.61
N LEU A 126 -5.15 9.82 -0.41
CA LEU A 126 -6.13 10.02 0.65
C LEU A 126 -5.55 10.85 1.79
N ASN A 127 -5.05 12.04 1.48
CA ASN A 127 -4.56 12.98 2.49
C ASN A 127 -5.71 13.76 3.12
N GLY A 128 -5.53 14.11 4.38
CA GLY A 128 -6.46 14.97 5.10
C GLY A 128 -7.66 14.23 5.69
N LEU A 129 -8.66 15.00 6.09
CA LEU A 129 -9.88 14.49 6.68
C LEU A 129 -10.92 14.24 5.60
N LEU A 130 -10.97 12.99 5.12
CA LEU A 130 -12.00 12.58 4.16
C LEU A 130 -13.25 12.11 4.91
N SER A 131 -14.43 12.55 4.44
CA SER A 131 -15.68 12.06 4.96
C SER A 131 -15.97 10.65 4.44
N GLN A 132 -16.81 9.90 5.14
CA GLN A 132 -17.26 8.60 4.65
C GLN A 132 -18.01 8.71 3.33
N GLU A 133 -18.75 9.79 3.13
CA GLU A 133 -19.49 10.04 1.88
C GLU A 133 -18.53 10.22 0.70
N GLU A 134 -17.44 10.95 0.89
CA GLU A 134 -16.41 11.12 -0.14
C GLU A 134 -15.75 9.79 -0.49
N LEU A 135 -15.45 8.96 0.50
CA LEU A 135 -14.86 7.64 0.29
C LEU A 135 -15.82 6.71 -0.43
N LYS A 136 -17.09 6.70 -0.05
CA LYS A 136 -18.12 5.91 -0.74
C LYS A 136 -18.28 6.34 -2.19
N ALA A 137 -18.27 7.65 -2.45
CA ALA A 137 -18.38 8.19 -3.81
C ALA A 137 -17.19 7.76 -4.67
N TRP A 138 -15.99 7.80 -4.11
CA TRP A 138 -14.80 7.33 -4.81
C TRP A 138 -14.90 5.85 -5.16
N VAL A 139 -15.29 5.00 -4.21
CA VAL A 139 -15.40 3.55 -4.45
C VAL A 139 -16.45 3.26 -5.52
N LYS A 140 -17.57 3.98 -5.54
CA LYS A 140 -18.60 3.84 -6.57
C LYS A 140 -18.12 4.24 -7.95
N SER A 141 -17.10 5.11 -8.04
CA SER A 141 -16.55 5.57 -9.32
C SER A 141 -15.57 4.57 -9.95
N LEU A 142 -15.18 3.54 -9.24
CA LEU A 142 -14.20 2.55 -9.69
C LEU A 142 -14.78 1.58 -10.73
#